data_ac3bb801c44b0ae244734641c7c715de
#
_entry.id   ac3bb801c44b0ae244734641c7c715de
#
_cell.length_a   1.000
_cell.length_b   1.000
_cell.length_c   1.000
_cell.angle_alpha   90.00
_cell.angle_beta   90.00
_cell.angle_gamma   90.00
#
_symmetry.space_group_name_H-M   'P 1'
#
loop_
_entity.id
_entity.type
_entity.pdbx_description
1 polymer ?
#
loop_
_entity_poly.entity_id
_entity_poly.type
_entity_poly.pdbx_seq_one_letter_code
_entity_poly.pdbx_strand_id
1 'polypeptide(L)'
;MKRSWIETFSESLGLIPKISDRPDWSEEFAMNGPKELYKYPDPSEWNDFMELDPLAWPEKKERHYSIVPTTCFNCESACGLLAYIDKDTDKLRKFEGNPHHPGSRGRNCAKGPATINQINDTERILYPLKRVGERGEGKWKQITWDQALEEISEKIASSIRKRKDGVVYHVGRPGHEGYAERVLKAWGVDGHNSHTNICSAGARTGYALWHKYDRPSPDHTNAEVILLASSHLETGHYFNPHAQRIMEGMMKGAKLIVMDPRLSNTASMADEWMPTYPGSEPAVFMAIAKIILDEGLYNRDYLENWVNWDEYLKNLHPSDPVEFDQFLKRLSQEWDIYTPEYAAEEAQIDVDQIIRVARYIGKAGTKLSTHVWRGPSIGNLGGWQVSRTLHLLNVLTGSVGTEGGTSPSAWNKFHPEFFDSPPGPDAWNELNWPREYTLAHYEMSQILPHLLKDNRGSIDVYFTRVFNPVWTYPDGFTWIEMLSDIEKVGCHIALTPTWNETAFFADYVLPMGHASERHDLNSYETQAGIWIAFRQPVLREKARRDGKKVKFTYEVNPGEVWEEDEFWIELSWQIDKNKDLGIRKHFMSPYRKGEKINIDEYYQYIFEHTEGLPEAADKEGITPLEYMRKYGAFLVD
;
A
#
# COMPACT_ATOMS: atom_id res chain seq x y z
N MET A 1 32.72 -16.89 -23.01
CA MET A 1 31.82 -17.99 -23.42
C MET A 1 32.36 -18.69 -24.65
N LYS A 2 32.32 -20.05 -24.71
CA LYS A 2 32.70 -20.76 -25.95
C LYS A 2 31.60 -20.54 -26.98
N ARG A 3 31.98 -20.01 -28.14
CA ARG A 3 31.02 -19.79 -29.25
C ARG A 3 30.36 -21.10 -29.68
N SER A 4 29.08 -21.03 -30.03
CA SER A 4 28.42 -22.15 -30.70
C SER A 4 28.87 -22.23 -32.15
N TRP A 5 28.99 -23.42 -32.72
CA TRP A 5 29.35 -23.60 -34.11
C TRP A 5 28.32 -22.95 -35.07
N ILE A 6 27.06 -22.81 -34.64
CA ILE A 6 25.99 -22.16 -35.39
C ILE A 6 26.27 -20.67 -35.56
N GLU A 7 26.75 -19.98 -34.53
CA GLU A 7 27.11 -18.56 -34.61
C GLU A 7 28.30 -18.35 -35.56
N THR A 8 29.34 -19.20 -35.45
CA THR A 8 30.51 -19.13 -36.34
C THR A 8 30.14 -19.39 -37.81
N PHE A 9 29.22 -20.33 -38.04
CA PHE A 9 28.71 -20.65 -39.37
C PHE A 9 27.84 -19.53 -39.96
N SER A 10 26.96 -18.96 -39.15
CA SER A 10 26.12 -17.82 -39.55
C SER A 10 26.95 -16.56 -39.88
N GLU A 11 28.01 -16.31 -39.14
CA GLU A 11 28.99 -15.23 -39.46
C GLU A 11 29.71 -15.49 -40.78
N SER A 12 30.11 -16.74 -41.05
CA SER A 12 30.78 -17.09 -42.30
C SER A 12 29.90 -16.94 -43.54
N LEU A 13 28.58 -17.04 -43.36
CA LEU A 13 27.58 -16.81 -44.41
C LEU A 13 27.11 -15.36 -44.53
N GLY A 14 27.61 -14.45 -43.69
CA GLY A 14 27.16 -13.07 -43.66
C GLY A 14 25.73 -12.86 -43.16
N LEU A 15 25.14 -13.88 -42.51
CA LEU A 15 23.78 -13.83 -41.96
C LEU A 15 23.69 -13.02 -40.67
N ILE A 16 24.80 -12.90 -39.94
CA ILE A 16 24.95 -12.04 -38.77
C ILE A 16 26.27 -11.29 -38.87
N PRO A 17 26.41 -10.06 -38.34
CA PRO A 17 27.66 -9.31 -38.32
C PRO A 17 28.76 -10.09 -37.60
N LYS A 18 29.99 -9.97 -38.07
CA LYS A 18 31.15 -10.51 -37.35
C LYS A 18 31.23 -9.91 -35.96
N ILE A 19 31.71 -10.69 -34.98
CA ILE A 19 31.81 -10.19 -33.60
C ILE A 19 32.70 -8.95 -33.50
N SER A 20 33.76 -8.87 -34.32
CA SER A 20 34.62 -7.68 -34.45
C SER A 20 33.88 -6.42 -34.93
N ASP A 21 32.77 -6.59 -35.62
CA ASP A 21 31.98 -5.51 -36.20
C ASP A 21 30.73 -5.17 -35.37
N ARG A 22 30.51 -5.91 -34.29
CA ARG A 22 29.43 -5.65 -33.35
C ARG A 22 29.89 -4.62 -32.33
N PRO A 23 29.08 -3.61 -32.02
CA PRO A 23 29.37 -2.73 -30.89
C PRO A 23 29.63 -3.55 -29.64
N ASP A 24 30.65 -3.24 -28.88
CA ASP A 24 30.88 -3.88 -27.59
C ASP A 24 29.91 -3.31 -26.56
N TRP A 25 28.72 -3.84 -26.61
CA TRP A 25 27.65 -3.46 -25.69
C TRP A 25 28.00 -3.71 -24.21
N SER A 26 28.96 -4.62 -23.94
CA SER A 26 29.29 -4.98 -22.56
C SER A 26 30.09 -3.89 -21.85
N GLU A 27 31.06 -3.25 -22.54
CA GLU A 27 31.81 -2.12 -21.96
C GLU A 27 30.99 -0.83 -21.94
N GLU A 28 30.20 -0.57 -22.97
CA GLU A 28 29.35 0.62 -23.02
C GLU A 28 28.18 0.56 -22.01
N PHE A 29 27.58 -0.62 -21.78
CA PHE A 29 26.60 -0.84 -20.76
C PHE A 29 27.17 -0.82 -19.33
N ALA A 30 28.38 -1.35 -19.14
CA ALA A 30 29.03 -1.39 -17.83
C ALA A 30 29.54 -0.02 -17.37
N MET A 31 30.01 0.81 -18.30
CA MET A 31 30.67 2.08 -17.98
C MET A 31 29.75 3.30 -17.95
N ASN A 32 28.70 3.31 -18.75
CA ASN A 32 27.85 4.51 -18.91
C ASN A 32 26.37 4.28 -18.59
N GLY A 33 25.96 3.06 -18.28
CA GLY A 33 24.53 2.68 -18.25
C GLY A 33 23.86 2.84 -19.62
N PRO A 34 22.58 2.52 -19.77
CA PRO A 34 21.87 2.81 -21.00
C PRO A 34 21.84 4.31 -21.20
N LYS A 35 22.57 4.82 -22.16
CA LYS A 35 22.46 6.21 -22.61
C LYS A 35 21.04 6.37 -23.15
N GLU A 36 20.15 6.82 -22.29
CA GLU A 36 18.84 7.37 -22.59
C GLU A 36 18.03 6.64 -23.69
N LEU A 37 17.60 5.40 -23.40
CA LEU A 37 16.56 4.75 -24.22
C LEU A 37 15.24 5.55 -24.20
N TYR A 38 15.02 6.30 -23.14
CA TYR A 38 13.86 7.17 -22.94
C TYR A 38 14.24 8.39 -22.10
N LYS A 39 13.96 9.57 -22.61
CA LYS A 39 14.13 10.83 -21.88
C LYS A 39 12.77 11.30 -21.35
N TYR A 40 12.67 11.37 -20.04
CA TYR A 40 11.50 11.99 -19.41
C TYR A 40 11.46 13.49 -19.75
N PRO A 41 10.26 14.09 -19.94
CA PRO A 41 10.14 15.53 -20.12
C PRO A 41 10.76 16.26 -18.93
N ASP A 42 11.55 17.31 -19.20
CA ASP A 42 12.10 18.16 -18.15
C ASP A 42 10.95 18.93 -17.45
N PRO A 43 10.98 19.12 -16.11
CA PRO A 43 9.97 19.88 -15.41
C PRO A 43 9.72 21.29 -15.95
N SER A 44 10.69 21.93 -16.60
CA SER A 44 10.53 23.22 -17.27
C SER A 44 9.62 23.15 -18.51
N GLU A 45 9.47 21.97 -19.12
CA GLU A 45 8.62 21.73 -20.28
C GLU A 45 7.19 21.29 -19.89
N TRP A 46 6.91 21.02 -18.62
CA TRP A 46 5.63 20.44 -18.18
C TRP A 46 4.41 21.34 -18.38
N ASN A 47 4.60 22.62 -18.58
CA ASN A 47 3.50 23.53 -18.91
C ASN A 47 3.10 23.52 -20.38
N ASP A 48 3.99 23.08 -21.27
CA ASP A 48 3.74 22.99 -22.72
C ASP A 48 4.69 21.95 -23.37
N PHE A 49 4.41 20.69 -23.13
CA PHE A 49 5.17 19.58 -23.70
C PHE A 49 4.56 19.14 -25.04
N MET A 50 5.38 19.07 -26.08
CA MET A 50 4.94 18.66 -27.42
C MET A 50 5.42 17.25 -27.75
N GLU A 51 4.52 16.45 -28.28
CA GLU A 51 4.85 15.17 -28.93
C GLU A 51 4.03 14.97 -30.20
N LEU A 52 4.49 14.06 -31.07
CA LEU A 52 3.71 13.65 -32.24
C LEU A 52 2.64 12.64 -31.81
N ASP A 53 1.40 12.83 -32.27
CA ASP A 53 0.28 11.94 -32.00
C ASP A 53 0.46 10.60 -32.74
N PRO A 54 0.73 9.49 -32.04
CA PRO A 54 0.92 8.21 -32.69
C PRO A 54 -0.33 7.67 -33.38
N LEU A 55 -1.52 8.14 -32.95
CA LEU A 55 -2.80 7.73 -33.55
C LEU A 55 -3.09 8.46 -34.87
N ALA A 56 -2.35 9.54 -35.17
CA ALA A 56 -2.50 10.27 -36.42
C ALA A 56 -1.63 9.73 -37.56
N TRP A 57 -0.81 8.67 -37.29
CA TRP A 57 0.05 8.10 -38.33
C TRP A 57 -0.71 7.75 -39.63
N PRO A 58 -0.21 8.09 -40.82
CA PRO A 58 1.13 8.61 -41.12
C PRO A 58 1.27 10.15 -41.04
N GLU A 59 0.23 10.87 -40.65
CA GLU A 59 0.30 12.32 -40.45
C GLU A 59 1.16 12.68 -39.24
N LYS A 60 2.02 13.67 -39.37
CA LYS A 60 2.81 14.23 -38.27
C LYS A 60 2.00 15.30 -37.56
N LYS A 61 1.02 14.88 -36.76
CA LYS A 61 0.19 15.79 -35.97
C LYS A 61 0.85 16.05 -34.63
N GLU A 62 1.14 17.29 -34.32
CA GLU A 62 1.63 17.72 -33.02
C GLU A 62 0.50 17.78 -32.01
N ARG A 63 0.80 17.36 -30.77
CA ARG A 63 -0.07 17.54 -29.61
C ARG A 63 0.69 18.22 -28.49
N HIS A 64 0.03 19.18 -27.87
CA HIS A 64 0.55 19.92 -26.73
C HIS A 64 -0.12 19.48 -25.46
N TYR A 65 0.69 19.23 -24.43
CA TYR A 65 0.22 18.75 -23.14
C TYR A 65 0.64 19.69 -22.00
N SER A 66 -0.25 19.82 -21.02
CA SER A 66 0.12 20.19 -19.67
C SER A 66 0.39 18.92 -18.89
N ILE A 67 1.61 18.77 -18.35
CA ILE A 67 1.99 17.60 -17.54
C ILE A 67 1.85 17.96 -16.07
N VAL A 68 1.10 17.14 -15.33
CA VAL A 68 0.86 17.33 -13.89
C VAL A 68 1.26 16.06 -13.14
N PRO A 69 2.17 16.13 -12.16
CA PRO A 69 2.52 14.97 -11.35
C PRO A 69 1.38 14.59 -10.40
N THR A 70 1.24 13.28 -10.18
CA THR A 70 0.32 12.70 -9.22
C THR A 70 0.84 11.33 -8.78
N THR A 71 0.06 10.54 -8.04
CA THR A 71 0.44 9.19 -7.64
C THR A 71 -0.60 8.15 -8.02
N CYS A 72 -0.14 6.97 -8.36
CA CYS A 72 -0.98 5.80 -8.59
C CYS A 72 -1.71 5.40 -7.30
N PHE A 73 -2.94 4.87 -7.43
CA PHE A 73 -3.72 4.42 -6.28
C PHE A 73 -4.03 2.91 -6.28
N ASN A 74 -3.58 2.19 -7.29
CA ASN A 74 -3.93 0.78 -7.47
C ASN A 74 -3.28 -0.17 -6.42
N CYS A 75 -2.24 0.29 -5.73
CA CYS A 75 -1.64 -0.43 -4.60
C CYS A 75 -0.84 0.52 -3.70
N GLU A 76 -0.40 0.02 -2.55
CA GLU A 76 0.35 0.80 -1.55
C GLU A 76 1.75 1.26 -2.00
N SER A 77 2.24 0.82 -3.17
CA SER A 77 3.47 1.38 -3.75
C SER A 77 3.38 2.87 -4.05
N ALA A 78 2.16 3.39 -4.27
CA ALA A 78 1.90 4.79 -4.57
C ALA A 78 2.89 5.38 -5.59
N CYS A 79 3.21 4.63 -6.65
CA CYS A 79 4.19 5.04 -7.66
C CYS A 79 3.84 6.40 -8.24
N GLY A 80 4.85 7.25 -8.42
CA GLY A 80 4.68 8.55 -9.04
C GLY A 80 4.25 8.44 -10.50
N LEU A 81 3.28 9.24 -10.88
CA LEU A 81 2.74 9.36 -12.24
C LEU A 81 2.86 10.79 -12.74
N LEU A 82 3.09 10.94 -14.03
CA LEU A 82 2.93 12.16 -14.80
C LEU A 82 1.66 12.04 -15.62
N ALA A 83 0.70 12.93 -15.38
CA ALA A 83 -0.56 12.98 -16.10
C ALA A 83 -0.44 13.95 -17.28
N TYR A 84 -0.68 13.47 -18.50
CA TYR A 84 -0.61 14.25 -19.73
C TYR A 84 -2.02 14.74 -20.10
N ILE A 85 -2.26 16.04 -19.93
CA ILE A 85 -3.54 16.69 -20.22
C ILE A 85 -3.41 17.45 -21.52
N ASP A 86 -4.18 17.05 -22.51
CA ASP A 86 -4.23 17.67 -23.85
C ASP A 86 -4.74 19.11 -23.73
N LYS A 87 -3.96 20.07 -24.20
CA LYS A 87 -4.26 21.52 -24.04
C LYS A 87 -5.40 21.99 -24.92
N ASP A 88 -5.71 21.29 -26.01
CA ASP A 88 -6.80 21.67 -26.93
C ASP A 88 -8.17 21.20 -26.40
N THR A 89 -8.18 20.08 -25.65
CA THR A 89 -9.43 19.43 -25.24
C THR A 89 -9.65 19.39 -23.73
N ASP A 90 -8.67 19.80 -22.94
CA ASP A 90 -8.62 19.66 -21.46
C ASP A 90 -8.83 18.21 -20.98
N LYS A 91 -8.56 17.21 -21.84
CA LYS A 91 -8.73 15.79 -21.51
C LYS A 91 -7.42 15.14 -21.12
N LEU A 92 -7.46 14.34 -20.06
CA LEU A 92 -6.37 13.44 -19.70
C LEU A 92 -6.22 12.35 -20.76
N ARG A 93 -5.01 12.18 -21.29
CA ARG A 93 -4.72 11.26 -22.40
C ARG A 93 -3.92 10.03 -21.99
N LYS A 94 -2.93 10.20 -21.12
CA LYS A 94 -2.05 9.11 -20.68
C LYS A 94 -1.42 9.42 -19.35
N PHE A 95 -0.86 8.37 -18.73
CA PHE A 95 0.03 8.46 -17.60
C PHE A 95 1.37 7.81 -17.93
N GLU A 96 2.45 8.41 -17.43
CA GLU A 96 3.79 7.86 -17.44
C GLU A 96 4.38 7.90 -16.03
N GLY A 97 5.53 7.24 -15.81
CA GLY A 97 6.19 7.27 -14.50
C GLY A 97 6.82 8.63 -14.20
N ASN A 98 6.73 9.06 -12.94
CA ASN A 98 7.39 10.29 -12.49
C ASN A 98 8.82 9.97 -12.01
N PRO A 99 9.87 10.47 -12.68
CA PRO A 99 11.28 10.21 -12.31
C PRO A 99 11.67 10.86 -10.98
N HIS A 100 10.98 11.92 -10.56
CA HIS A 100 11.24 12.61 -9.29
C HIS A 100 10.67 11.86 -8.07
N HIS A 101 9.91 10.80 -8.27
CA HIS A 101 9.36 10.02 -7.17
C HIS A 101 10.43 9.04 -6.61
N PRO A 102 10.89 9.20 -5.35
CA PRO A 102 12.03 8.43 -4.82
C PRO A 102 11.80 6.92 -4.78
N GLY A 103 10.57 6.49 -4.49
CA GLY A 103 10.19 5.08 -4.42
C GLY A 103 10.20 4.40 -5.79
N SER A 104 9.53 4.97 -6.78
CA SER A 104 9.33 4.34 -8.10
C SER A 104 10.33 4.78 -9.17
N ARG A 105 10.95 5.96 -9.01
CA ARG A 105 12.01 6.46 -9.91
C ARG A 105 11.65 6.38 -11.40
N GLY A 106 10.46 6.87 -11.75
CA GLY A 106 9.95 6.86 -13.12
C GLY A 106 9.39 5.52 -13.60
N ARG A 107 9.43 4.46 -12.81
CA ARG A 107 8.96 3.13 -13.19
C ARG A 107 7.68 2.75 -12.47
N ASN A 108 6.76 2.13 -13.19
CA ASN A 108 5.52 1.60 -12.63
C ASN A 108 5.10 0.34 -13.40
N CYS A 109 4.24 -0.46 -12.79
CA CYS A 109 3.63 -1.58 -13.48
C CYS A 109 2.48 -1.10 -14.39
N ALA A 110 1.98 -1.96 -15.25
CA ALA A 110 0.91 -1.64 -16.20
C ALA A 110 -0.38 -1.07 -15.56
N LYS A 111 -0.64 -1.34 -14.29
CA LYS A 111 -1.83 -0.81 -13.58
C LYS A 111 -1.83 0.72 -13.44
N GLY A 112 -0.66 1.33 -13.27
CA GLY A 112 -0.54 2.79 -13.19
C GLY A 112 -1.07 3.50 -14.44
N PRO A 113 -0.46 3.28 -15.62
CA PRO A 113 -0.97 3.82 -16.88
C PRO A 113 -2.40 3.41 -17.22
N ALA A 114 -2.79 2.17 -16.90
CA ALA A 114 -4.14 1.65 -17.16
C ALA A 114 -5.24 2.37 -16.33
N THR A 115 -4.90 3.19 -15.34
CA THR A 115 -5.86 4.03 -14.61
C THR A 115 -6.67 4.94 -15.54
N ILE A 116 -6.14 5.28 -16.71
CA ILE A 116 -6.86 6.07 -17.72
C ILE A 116 -8.18 5.40 -18.15
N ASN A 117 -8.23 4.06 -18.16
CA ASN A 117 -9.44 3.33 -18.53
C ASN A 117 -10.52 3.48 -17.45
N GLN A 118 -10.15 3.54 -16.18
CA GLN A 118 -11.08 3.78 -15.08
C GLN A 118 -11.64 5.21 -15.10
N ILE A 119 -10.81 6.19 -15.44
CA ILE A 119 -11.22 7.59 -15.54
C ILE A 119 -12.19 7.80 -16.70
N ASN A 120 -11.95 7.13 -17.82
CA ASN A 120 -12.76 7.24 -19.04
C ASN A 120 -13.88 6.19 -19.12
N ASP A 121 -14.10 5.41 -18.04
CA ASP A 121 -15.18 4.43 -17.99
C ASP A 121 -16.54 5.14 -18.13
N THR A 122 -17.32 4.74 -19.13
CA THR A 122 -18.64 5.32 -19.42
C THR A 122 -19.71 4.95 -18.40
N GLU A 123 -19.49 3.90 -17.63
CA GLU A 123 -20.42 3.40 -16.60
C GLU A 123 -20.08 3.89 -15.20
N ARG A 124 -19.05 4.72 -15.05
CA ARG A 124 -18.70 5.28 -13.74
C ARG A 124 -19.76 6.23 -13.19
N ILE A 125 -19.79 6.35 -11.87
CA ILE A 125 -20.69 7.26 -11.18
C ILE A 125 -20.14 8.67 -11.29
N LEU A 126 -20.94 9.58 -11.86
CA LEU A 126 -20.55 10.97 -12.13
C LEU A 126 -21.29 12.01 -11.29
N TYR A 127 -22.41 11.65 -10.67
CA TYR A 127 -23.27 12.56 -9.91
C TYR A 127 -23.70 11.94 -8.60
N PRO A 128 -23.95 12.73 -7.54
CA PRO A 128 -24.54 12.23 -6.30
C PRO A 128 -25.93 11.63 -6.54
N LEU A 129 -26.16 10.44 -6.02
CA LEU A 129 -27.39 9.70 -6.20
C LEU A 129 -28.04 9.40 -4.84
N LYS A 130 -29.37 9.55 -4.78
CA LYS A 130 -30.20 9.12 -3.66
C LYS A 130 -31.15 8.02 -4.11
N ARG A 131 -31.26 6.99 -3.30
CA ARG A 131 -32.18 5.88 -3.55
C ARG A 131 -33.65 6.35 -3.55
N VAL A 132 -34.41 5.79 -4.47
CA VAL A 132 -35.86 5.89 -4.55
C VAL A 132 -36.42 4.46 -4.70
N GLY A 133 -37.20 4.00 -3.75
CA GLY A 133 -37.64 2.60 -3.68
C GLY A 133 -36.89 1.80 -2.62
N GLU A 134 -37.00 0.46 -2.65
CA GLU A 134 -36.37 -0.43 -1.69
C GLU A 134 -34.87 -0.59 -1.96
N ARG A 135 -34.10 -0.95 -0.93
CA ARG A 135 -32.67 -1.25 -1.09
C ARG A 135 -32.49 -2.47 -1.99
N GLY A 136 -31.55 -2.42 -2.91
CA GLY A 136 -31.30 -3.47 -3.88
C GLY A 136 -32.15 -3.39 -5.16
N GLU A 137 -33.16 -2.51 -5.25
CA GLU A 137 -33.95 -2.34 -6.49
C GLU A 137 -33.20 -1.62 -7.61
N GLY A 138 -32.10 -0.95 -7.33
CA GLY A 138 -31.30 -0.23 -8.33
C GLY A 138 -31.99 1.05 -8.87
N LYS A 139 -32.89 1.65 -8.11
CA LYS A 139 -33.61 2.86 -8.50
C LYS A 139 -33.02 4.10 -7.84
N TRP A 140 -32.54 5.03 -8.64
CA TRP A 140 -31.78 6.19 -8.19
C TRP A 140 -32.34 7.51 -8.75
N LYS A 141 -32.21 8.57 -7.95
CA LYS A 141 -32.45 9.94 -8.35
C LYS A 141 -31.17 10.74 -8.14
N GLN A 142 -30.74 11.48 -9.14
CA GLN A 142 -29.68 12.46 -8.99
C GLN A 142 -30.12 13.57 -8.03
N ILE A 143 -29.23 13.95 -7.13
CA ILE A 143 -29.37 15.06 -6.19
C ILE A 143 -28.17 16.00 -6.29
N THR A 144 -28.26 17.18 -5.69
CA THR A 144 -27.11 18.09 -5.58
C THR A 144 -26.21 17.70 -4.40
N TRP A 145 -24.95 18.15 -4.43
CA TRP A 145 -24.04 17.99 -3.30
C TRP A 145 -24.58 18.69 -2.04
N ASP A 146 -25.16 19.88 -2.17
CA ASP A 146 -25.77 20.59 -1.02
C ASP A 146 -26.87 19.76 -0.37
N GLN A 147 -27.75 19.16 -1.16
CA GLN A 147 -28.78 18.25 -0.65
C GLN A 147 -28.18 17.02 0.04
N ALA A 148 -27.16 16.40 -0.57
CA ALA A 148 -26.48 15.26 0.01
C ALA A 148 -25.84 15.61 1.36
N LEU A 149 -25.10 16.73 1.43
CA LEU A 149 -24.45 17.19 2.65
C LEU A 149 -25.46 17.51 3.75
N GLU A 150 -26.57 18.19 3.43
CA GLU A 150 -27.60 18.52 4.40
C GLU A 150 -28.23 17.26 5.01
N GLU A 151 -28.73 16.36 4.17
CA GLU A 151 -29.44 15.17 4.62
C GLU A 151 -28.52 14.19 5.39
N ILE A 152 -27.30 14.00 4.91
CA ILE A 152 -26.32 13.09 5.55
C ILE A 152 -25.80 13.68 6.86
N SER A 153 -25.48 14.98 6.90
CA SER A 153 -24.98 15.62 8.12
C SER A 153 -26.01 15.59 9.27
N GLU A 154 -27.29 15.72 8.97
CA GLU A 154 -28.36 15.63 9.97
C GLU A 154 -28.44 14.23 10.59
N LYS A 155 -28.32 13.17 9.79
CA LYS A 155 -28.30 11.79 10.27
C LYS A 155 -27.08 11.52 11.15
N ILE A 156 -25.89 11.97 10.73
CA ILE A 156 -24.66 11.81 11.53
C ILE A 156 -24.76 12.60 12.83
N ALA A 157 -25.16 13.86 12.78
CA ALA A 157 -25.31 14.70 13.98
C ALA A 157 -26.32 14.09 14.98
N SER A 158 -27.42 13.54 14.47
CA SER A 158 -28.42 12.84 15.29
C SER A 158 -27.83 11.60 15.97
N SER A 159 -27.07 10.78 15.21
CA SER A 159 -26.42 9.58 15.75
C SER A 159 -25.39 9.95 16.83
N ILE A 160 -24.48 10.89 16.55
CA ILE A 160 -23.43 11.30 17.50
C ILE A 160 -24.02 11.84 18.81
N ARG A 161 -25.14 12.58 18.77
CA ARG A 161 -25.84 13.04 19.99
C ARG A 161 -26.47 11.91 20.78
N LYS A 162 -26.87 10.83 20.10
CA LYS A 162 -27.51 9.67 20.71
C LYS A 162 -26.50 8.69 21.29
N ARG A 163 -25.45 8.39 20.50
CA ARG A 163 -24.38 7.45 20.85
C ARG A 163 -23.18 7.62 19.92
N LYS A 164 -21.97 7.32 20.41
CA LYS A 164 -20.73 7.52 19.64
C LYS A 164 -20.35 6.32 18.77
N ASP A 165 -20.91 5.15 19.02
CA ASP A 165 -20.70 3.91 18.27
C ASP A 165 -21.71 3.67 17.14
N GLY A 166 -22.62 4.63 16.91
CA GLY A 166 -23.66 4.52 15.88
C GLY A 166 -23.18 4.82 14.46
N VAL A 167 -22.03 5.46 14.29
CA VAL A 167 -21.44 5.75 12.99
C VAL A 167 -20.29 4.80 12.74
N VAL A 168 -20.34 4.04 11.64
CA VAL A 168 -19.31 3.08 11.24
C VAL A 168 -18.79 3.41 9.85
N TYR A 169 -17.49 3.39 9.69
CA TYR A 169 -16.81 3.62 8.42
C TYR A 169 -15.93 2.43 8.05
N HIS A 170 -16.17 1.87 6.88
CA HIS A 170 -15.36 0.81 6.35
C HIS A 170 -14.76 1.17 5.00
N VAL A 171 -13.46 0.94 4.85
CA VAL A 171 -12.71 1.21 3.63
C VAL A 171 -12.17 -0.09 3.02
N GLY A 172 -12.29 -0.21 1.71
CA GLY A 172 -11.79 -1.39 0.98
C GLY A 172 -10.27 -1.47 0.89
N ARG A 173 -9.58 -0.34 1.03
CA ARG A 173 -8.14 -0.29 0.91
C ARG A 173 -7.51 0.66 1.91
N PRO A 174 -6.67 0.16 2.84
CA PRO A 174 -5.91 0.99 3.75
C PRO A 174 -4.85 1.81 3.03
N GLY A 175 -4.54 2.96 3.60
CA GLY A 175 -3.42 3.76 3.16
C GLY A 175 -3.66 4.65 1.95
N HIS A 176 -4.92 4.83 1.56
CA HIS A 176 -5.36 5.76 0.51
C HIS A 176 -6.57 6.58 0.97
N GLU A 177 -6.75 6.66 2.27
CA GLU A 177 -7.84 7.37 2.94
C GLU A 177 -7.53 8.85 3.11
N GLY A 178 -6.24 9.18 3.04
CA GLY A 178 -5.76 10.55 3.23
C GLY A 178 -6.22 11.12 4.56
N TYR A 179 -7.19 11.97 4.48
CA TYR A 179 -7.70 12.78 5.58
C TYR A 179 -8.75 12.09 6.47
N ALA A 180 -9.40 11.02 5.98
CA ALA A 180 -10.60 10.45 6.59
C ALA A 180 -10.42 9.98 8.04
N GLU A 181 -9.29 9.34 8.38
CA GLU A 181 -9.04 8.87 9.75
C GLU A 181 -9.03 10.02 10.76
N ARG A 182 -8.39 11.14 10.41
CA ARG A 182 -8.37 12.34 11.24
C ARG A 182 -9.77 12.92 11.41
N VAL A 183 -10.55 12.95 10.32
CA VAL A 183 -11.93 13.45 10.32
C VAL A 183 -12.80 12.66 11.28
N LEU A 184 -12.73 11.34 11.21
CA LEU A 184 -13.53 10.45 12.05
C LEU A 184 -13.15 10.57 13.52
N LYS A 185 -11.86 10.73 13.84
CA LYS A 185 -11.41 11.08 15.19
C LYS A 185 -11.98 12.41 15.67
N ALA A 186 -12.06 13.42 14.78
CA ALA A 186 -12.68 14.71 15.11
C ALA A 186 -14.19 14.60 15.41
N TRP A 187 -14.87 13.61 14.83
CA TRP A 187 -16.27 13.29 15.14
C TRP A 187 -16.42 12.46 16.42
N GLY A 188 -15.33 11.93 16.97
CA GLY A 188 -15.34 11.02 18.12
C GLY A 188 -15.85 9.62 17.77
N VAL A 189 -15.71 9.21 16.51
CA VAL A 189 -16.12 7.89 16.01
C VAL A 189 -14.93 7.07 15.59
N ASP A 190 -15.08 5.74 15.57
CA ASP A 190 -14.04 4.81 15.16
C ASP A 190 -13.95 4.77 13.63
N GLY A 191 -12.85 5.26 13.09
CA GLY A 191 -12.55 5.33 11.66
C GLY A 191 -11.71 4.16 11.18
N HIS A 192 -12.11 2.96 11.45
CA HIS A 192 -11.27 1.80 11.22
C HIS A 192 -11.32 1.27 9.79
N ASN A 193 -10.22 0.64 9.40
CA ASN A 193 -9.99 0.09 8.09
C ASN A 193 -10.22 -1.42 8.08
N SER A 194 -11.27 -1.84 7.45
CA SER A 194 -11.80 -3.19 7.54
C SER A 194 -11.20 -4.22 6.59
N HIS A 195 -10.72 -3.81 5.44
CA HIS A 195 -10.19 -4.73 4.42
C HIS A 195 -8.99 -5.56 4.92
N THR A 196 -8.21 -5.01 5.85
CA THR A 196 -6.97 -5.61 6.34
C THR A 196 -7.17 -6.99 6.96
N ASN A 197 -8.29 -7.26 7.60
CA ASN A 197 -8.54 -8.53 8.29
C ASN A 197 -8.61 -9.75 7.36
N ILE A 198 -9.04 -9.58 6.12
CA ILE A 198 -9.03 -10.66 5.12
C ILE A 198 -7.86 -10.56 4.11
N CYS A 199 -7.11 -9.45 4.16
CA CYS A 199 -6.05 -9.18 3.19
C CYS A 199 -4.67 -9.63 3.68
N SER A 200 -4.27 -9.20 4.86
CA SER A 200 -2.91 -9.38 5.36
C SER A 200 -2.82 -9.57 6.87
N ALA A 201 -3.93 -9.72 7.57
CA ALA A 201 -3.95 -9.85 9.04
C ALA A 201 -3.07 -11.02 9.51
N GLY A 202 -3.13 -12.18 8.85
CA GLY A 202 -2.27 -13.32 9.17
C GLY A 202 -0.78 -12.98 9.09
N ALA A 203 -0.32 -12.40 7.98
CA ALA A 203 1.07 -11.99 7.84
C ALA A 203 1.48 -10.98 8.91
N ARG A 204 0.65 -9.96 9.13
CA ARG A 204 0.91 -8.91 10.11
C ARG A 204 0.95 -9.45 11.54
N THR A 205 0.03 -10.34 11.90
CA THR A 205 0.03 -10.99 13.21
C THR A 205 1.33 -11.74 13.47
N GLY A 206 1.80 -12.51 12.50
CA GLY A 206 3.06 -13.27 12.64
C GLY A 206 4.27 -12.37 12.87
N TYR A 207 4.37 -11.24 12.19
CA TYR A 207 5.42 -10.25 12.42
C TYR A 207 5.26 -9.52 13.76
N ALA A 208 4.04 -9.08 14.10
CA ALA A 208 3.77 -8.33 15.32
C ALA A 208 4.09 -9.11 16.60
N LEU A 209 3.98 -10.43 16.56
CA LEU A 209 4.36 -11.31 17.69
C LEU A 209 5.85 -11.28 18.03
N TRP A 210 6.71 -10.78 17.14
CA TRP A 210 8.14 -10.61 17.42
C TRP A 210 8.47 -9.33 18.18
N HIS A 211 7.95 -8.20 17.69
CA HIS A 211 8.39 -6.88 18.15
C HIS A 211 7.31 -5.81 18.07
N LYS A 212 6.03 -6.20 18.04
CA LYS A 212 4.86 -5.30 17.96
C LYS A 212 4.67 -4.60 16.60
N TYR A 213 5.67 -4.53 15.74
CA TYR A 213 5.53 -3.98 14.40
C TYR A 213 5.05 -5.05 13.42
N ASP A 214 4.17 -4.67 12.52
CA ASP A 214 3.43 -5.60 11.67
C ASP A 214 3.77 -5.51 10.17
N ARG A 215 4.61 -4.54 9.79
CA ARG A 215 4.97 -4.28 8.39
C ARG A 215 6.49 -4.19 8.22
N PRO A 216 7.16 -5.30 7.94
CA PRO A 216 8.59 -5.29 7.68
C PRO A 216 8.90 -4.58 6.36
N SER A 217 10.07 -3.94 6.31
CA SER A 217 10.61 -3.28 5.12
C SER A 217 11.96 -3.90 4.76
N PRO A 218 12.03 -4.76 3.71
CA PRO A 218 13.26 -5.45 3.32
C PRO A 218 14.18 -4.55 2.48
N ASP A 219 15.49 -4.58 2.77
CA ASP A 219 16.53 -3.92 1.96
C ASP A 219 17.13 -4.90 0.94
N HIS A 220 16.37 -5.19 -0.11
CA HIS A 220 16.81 -6.09 -1.17
C HIS A 220 18.06 -5.59 -1.92
N THR A 221 18.26 -4.28 -2.02
CA THR A 221 19.34 -3.67 -2.79
C THR A 221 20.73 -3.97 -2.25
N ASN A 222 20.86 -4.09 -0.92
CA ASN A 222 22.13 -4.29 -0.23
C ASN A 222 22.27 -5.68 0.40
N ALA A 223 21.32 -6.57 0.13
CA ALA A 223 21.31 -7.92 0.64
C ALA A 223 22.39 -8.81 -0.01
N GLU A 224 22.89 -9.79 0.71
CA GLU A 224 23.67 -10.93 0.18
C GLU A 224 22.78 -12.11 -0.19
N VAL A 225 21.67 -12.28 0.54
CA VAL A 225 20.63 -13.27 0.25
C VAL A 225 19.26 -12.61 0.32
N ILE A 226 18.45 -12.81 -0.72
CA ILE A 226 17.05 -12.39 -0.82
C ILE A 226 16.19 -13.66 -0.79
N LEU A 227 15.37 -13.82 0.27
CA LEU A 227 14.44 -14.93 0.40
C LEU A 227 13.01 -14.45 0.20
N LEU A 228 12.35 -14.92 -0.85
CA LEU A 228 10.97 -14.61 -1.16
C LEU A 228 10.09 -15.84 -0.91
N ALA A 229 9.19 -15.74 0.07
CA ALA A 229 8.24 -16.79 0.38
C ALA A 229 6.91 -16.52 -0.33
N SER A 230 6.62 -17.28 -1.39
CA SER A 230 5.38 -17.19 -2.17
C SER A 230 5.04 -15.76 -2.61
N SER A 231 6.06 -15.00 -3.00
CA SER A 231 5.96 -13.59 -3.37
C SER A 231 6.51 -13.38 -4.78
N HIS A 232 5.60 -13.12 -5.73
CA HIS A 232 5.92 -12.90 -7.14
C HIS A 232 6.22 -11.41 -7.40
N LEU A 233 7.36 -10.91 -6.92
CA LEU A 233 7.65 -9.47 -6.86
C LEU A 233 8.23 -8.89 -8.16
N GLU A 234 8.88 -9.69 -8.98
CA GLU A 234 9.50 -9.22 -10.23
C GLU A 234 8.48 -8.61 -11.19
N THR A 235 7.28 -9.13 -11.27
CA THR A 235 6.21 -8.57 -12.13
C THR A 235 5.53 -7.33 -11.56
N GLY A 236 6.03 -6.77 -10.46
CA GLY A 236 5.41 -5.64 -9.78
C GLY A 236 4.12 -6.03 -9.05
N HIS A 237 3.98 -7.29 -8.66
CA HIS A 237 2.89 -7.74 -7.82
C HIS A 237 3.00 -7.06 -6.47
N TYR A 238 2.12 -6.10 -6.22
CA TYR A 238 2.06 -5.38 -4.96
C TYR A 238 3.43 -4.82 -4.53
N PHE A 239 3.66 -3.55 -4.60
CA PHE A 239 4.95 -2.90 -4.39
C PHE A 239 5.95 -3.08 -5.55
N ASN A 240 5.59 -2.52 -6.71
CA ASN A 240 6.49 -2.47 -7.87
C ASN A 240 7.94 -2.03 -7.55
N PRO A 241 8.23 -1.11 -6.61
CA PRO A 241 9.60 -0.78 -6.24
C PRO A 241 10.43 -1.97 -5.74
N HIS A 242 9.83 -3.03 -5.17
CA HIS A 242 10.57 -4.23 -4.78
C HIS A 242 11.23 -4.91 -5.98
N ALA A 243 10.56 -4.99 -7.13
CA ALA A 243 11.14 -5.56 -8.34
C ALA A 243 12.46 -4.87 -8.71
N GLN A 244 12.50 -3.54 -8.65
CA GLN A 244 13.73 -2.77 -8.92
C GLN A 244 14.82 -3.07 -7.90
N ARG A 245 14.47 -3.14 -6.61
CA ARG A 245 15.44 -3.39 -5.53
C ARG A 245 16.00 -4.80 -5.58
N ILE A 246 15.18 -5.80 -5.92
CA ILE A 246 15.62 -7.19 -6.12
C ILE A 246 16.61 -7.25 -7.29
N MET A 247 16.29 -6.64 -8.42
CA MET A 247 17.21 -6.60 -9.58
C MET A 247 18.52 -5.90 -9.23
N GLU A 248 18.50 -4.79 -8.50
CA GLU A 248 19.71 -4.09 -8.03
C GLU A 248 20.56 -4.97 -7.10
N GLY A 249 19.93 -5.70 -6.17
CA GLY A 249 20.61 -6.65 -5.30
C GLY A 249 21.27 -7.79 -6.09
N MET A 250 20.53 -8.39 -7.02
CA MET A 250 21.08 -9.44 -7.90
C MET A 250 22.23 -8.94 -8.76
N MET A 251 22.15 -7.71 -9.30
CA MET A 251 23.26 -7.09 -10.05
C MET A 251 24.51 -6.87 -9.18
N LYS A 252 24.34 -6.69 -7.87
CA LYS A 252 25.43 -6.61 -6.89
C LYS A 252 25.93 -7.99 -6.43
N GLY A 253 25.30 -9.08 -6.87
CA GLY A 253 25.70 -10.44 -6.57
C GLY A 253 24.87 -11.14 -5.47
N ALA A 254 23.78 -10.54 -5.01
CA ALA A 254 22.85 -11.19 -4.07
C ALA A 254 22.27 -12.48 -4.67
N LYS A 255 22.20 -13.52 -3.84
CA LYS A 255 21.51 -14.76 -4.20
C LYS A 255 20.01 -14.62 -3.99
N LEU A 256 19.25 -14.94 -5.02
CA LEU A 256 17.80 -14.96 -4.97
C LEU A 256 17.29 -16.38 -4.70
N ILE A 257 16.57 -16.55 -3.59
CA ILE A 257 15.91 -17.80 -3.20
C ILE A 257 14.40 -17.55 -3.25
N VAL A 258 13.68 -18.38 -4.01
CA VAL A 258 12.22 -18.23 -4.19
C VAL A 258 11.51 -19.52 -3.83
N MET A 259 10.62 -19.46 -2.85
CA MET A 259 9.66 -20.51 -2.53
C MET A 259 8.35 -20.18 -3.27
N ASP A 260 8.01 -20.96 -4.28
CA ASP A 260 6.80 -20.79 -5.07
C ASP A 260 6.43 -22.16 -5.71
N PRO A 261 5.22 -22.67 -5.51
CA PRO A 261 4.81 -23.95 -6.13
C PRO A 261 4.85 -23.89 -7.67
N ARG A 262 4.83 -22.70 -8.22
CA ARG A 262 4.90 -22.44 -9.65
C ARG A 262 6.24 -21.82 -10.04
N LEU A 263 6.83 -22.25 -11.14
CA LEU A 263 7.97 -21.56 -11.75
C LEU A 263 7.48 -20.23 -12.36
N SER A 264 7.29 -19.24 -11.48
CA SER A 264 6.91 -17.87 -11.85
C SER A 264 8.08 -17.13 -12.50
N ASN A 265 7.83 -15.96 -13.09
CA ASN A 265 8.91 -15.12 -13.63
C ASN A 265 9.97 -14.80 -12.57
N THR A 266 9.55 -14.52 -11.35
CA THR A 266 10.48 -14.31 -10.22
C THR A 266 11.26 -15.59 -9.92
N ALA A 267 10.60 -16.74 -9.83
CA ALA A 267 11.24 -18.04 -9.57
C ALA A 267 12.19 -18.45 -10.70
N SER A 268 11.89 -18.10 -11.95
CA SER A 268 12.76 -18.42 -13.09
C SER A 268 14.11 -17.66 -13.10
N MET A 269 14.22 -16.61 -12.32
CA MET A 269 15.46 -15.85 -12.12
C MET A 269 16.23 -16.26 -10.86
N ALA A 270 15.65 -17.14 -10.02
CA ALA A 270 16.23 -17.51 -8.74
C ALA A 270 17.49 -18.38 -8.90
N ASP A 271 18.44 -18.19 -8.01
CA ASP A 271 19.57 -19.13 -7.82
C ASP A 271 19.07 -20.47 -7.25
N GLU A 272 18.05 -20.40 -6.37
CA GLU A 272 17.37 -21.57 -5.80
C GLU A 272 15.84 -21.37 -5.91
N TRP A 273 15.19 -22.21 -6.69
CA TRP A 273 13.74 -22.31 -6.72
C TRP A 273 13.31 -23.54 -5.90
N MET A 274 12.50 -23.31 -4.88
CA MET A 274 11.95 -24.30 -3.97
C MET A 274 10.45 -24.47 -4.26
N PRO A 275 10.02 -25.47 -5.04
CA PRO A 275 8.61 -25.68 -5.40
C PRO A 275 7.83 -26.33 -4.24
N THR A 276 7.77 -25.65 -3.11
CA THR A 276 7.16 -26.13 -1.87
C THR A 276 5.66 -26.38 -2.00
N TYR A 277 5.19 -27.45 -1.39
CA TYR A 277 3.77 -27.71 -1.24
C TYR A 277 3.11 -26.59 -0.41
N PRO A 278 1.99 -25.98 -0.88
CA PRO A 278 1.36 -24.86 -0.17
C PRO A 278 0.97 -25.22 1.27
N GLY A 279 1.36 -24.37 2.22
CA GLY A 279 1.11 -24.56 3.66
C GLY A 279 2.26 -25.24 4.40
N SER A 280 3.29 -25.71 3.70
CA SER A 280 4.47 -26.35 4.30
C SER A 280 5.61 -25.36 4.60
N GLU A 281 5.47 -24.10 4.24
CA GLU A 281 6.51 -23.07 4.43
C GLU A 281 7.05 -23.03 5.87
N PRO A 282 6.22 -23.10 6.93
CA PRO A 282 6.73 -23.11 8.30
C PRO A 282 7.63 -24.30 8.61
N ALA A 283 7.34 -25.49 8.08
CA ALA A 283 8.18 -26.68 8.27
C ALA A 283 9.58 -26.46 7.67
N VAL A 284 9.63 -25.89 6.46
CA VAL A 284 10.90 -25.58 5.78
C VAL A 284 11.68 -24.51 6.55
N PHE A 285 11.03 -23.44 7.01
CA PHE A 285 11.71 -22.39 7.78
C PHE A 285 12.22 -22.91 9.13
N MET A 286 11.48 -23.78 9.81
CA MET A 286 11.93 -24.40 11.06
C MET A 286 13.11 -25.34 10.84
N ALA A 287 13.14 -26.12 9.76
CA ALA A 287 14.29 -26.94 9.41
C ALA A 287 15.54 -26.09 9.08
N ILE A 288 15.36 -25.02 8.34
CA ILE A 288 16.43 -24.03 8.08
C ILE A 288 16.93 -23.43 9.39
N ALA A 289 16.03 -23.02 10.29
CA ALA A 289 16.36 -22.48 11.61
C ALA A 289 17.15 -23.49 12.46
N LYS A 290 16.74 -24.75 12.46
CA LYS A 290 17.45 -25.84 13.14
C LYS A 290 18.88 -26.00 12.62
N ILE A 291 19.07 -26.04 11.29
CA ILE A 291 20.41 -26.14 10.69
C ILE A 291 21.28 -24.94 11.09
N ILE A 292 20.72 -23.71 11.03
CA ILE A 292 21.43 -22.49 11.42
C ILE A 292 21.87 -22.57 12.88
N LEU A 293 21.02 -23.10 13.77
CA LEU A 293 21.31 -23.27 15.19
C LEU A 293 22.39 -24.34 15.41
N ASP A 294 22.23 -25.53 14.84
CA ASP A 294 23.10 -26.66 15.06
C ASP A 294 24.50 -26.48 14.44
N GLU A 295 24.60 -25.81 13.29
CA GLU A 295 25.86 -25.50 12.65
C GLU A 295 26.53 -24.21 13.19
N GLY A 296 25.92 -23.55 14.18
CA GLY A 296 26.47 -22.33 14.80
C GLY A 296 26.51 -21.12 13.85
N LEU A 297 25.62 -21.06 12.87
CA LEU A 297 25.53 -19.99 11.87
C LEU A 297 24.67 -18.79 12.32
N TYR A 298 24.19 -18.81 13.54
CA TYR A 298 23.41 -17.72 14.13
C TYR A 298 24.29 -16.56 14.60
N ASN A 299 23.72 -15.38 14.72
CA ASN A 299 24.39 -14.21 15.28
C ASN A 299 24.25 -14.21 16.80
N ARG A 300 25.31 -14.69 17.51
CA ARG A 300 25.29 -14.77 18.97
C ARG A 300 25.10 -13.42 19.64
N ASP A 301 25.81 -12.40 19.18
CA ASP A 301 25.75 -11.06 19.80
C ASP A 301 24.33 -10.49 19.72
N TYR A 302 23.67 -10.62 18.57
CA TYR A 302 22.29 -10.19 18.42
C TYR A 302 21.33 -10.97 19.33
N LEU A 303 21.42 -12.29 19.35
CA LEU A 303 20.52 -13.12 20.16
C LEU A 303 20.70 -12.86 21.66
N GLU A 304 21.93 -12.72 22.12
CA GLU A 304 22.24 -12.53 23.55
C GLU A 304 21.79 -11.14 24.05
N ASN A 305 21.89 -10.09 23.21
CA ASN A 305 21.63 -8.72 23.62
C ASN A 305 20.24 -8.18 23.26
N TRP A 306 19.55 -8.75 22.24
CA TRP A 306 18.30 -8.20 21.70
C TRP A 306 17.10 -9.15 21.77
N VAL A 307 17.29 -10.40 22.19
CA VAL A 307 16.22 -11.39 22.36
C VAL A 307 15.98 -11.62 23.84
N ASN A 308 14.73 -11.72 24.26
CA ASN A 308 14.34 -11.99 25.65
C ASN A 308 14.45 -13.49 26.02
N TRP A 309 15.59 -14.08 25.70
CA TRP A 309 15.88 -15.51 25.94
C TRP A 309 15.86 -15.91 27.42
N ASP A 310 16.18 -15.01 28.30
CA ASP A 310 16.18 -15.23 29.75
C ASP A 310 14.75 -15.41 30.29
N GLU A 311 13.76 -14.69 29.72
CA GLU A 311 12.35 -14.89 30.07
C GLU A 311 11.85 -16.29 29.62
N TYR A 312 12.33 -16.78 28.48
CA TYR A 312 12.03 -18.14 28.02
C TYR A 312 12.49 -19.18 29.05
N LEU A 313 13.72 -19.10 29.51
CA LEU A 313 14.22 -20.02 30.54
C LEU A 313 13.47 -19.88 31.86
N LYS A 314 13.27 -18.65 32.35
CA LYS A 314 12.56 -18.38 33.62
C LYS A 314 11.13 -18.90 33.62
N ASN A 315 10.42 -18.78 32.50
CA ASN A 315 9.01 -19.15 32.44
C ASN A 315 8.75 -20.60 32.05
N LEU A 316 9.53 -21.16 31.12
CA LEU A 316 9.31 -22.51 30.59
C LEU A 316 10.24 -23.57 31.21
N HIS A 317 11.41 -23.16 31.66
CA HIS A 317 12.42 -24.04 32.25
C HIS A 317 12.94 -23.50 33.59
N PRO A 318 12.08 -23.25 34.60
CA PRO A 318 12.47 -22.54 35.83
C PRO A 318 13.49 -23.30 36.69
N SER A 319 13.73 -24.59 36.42
CA SER A 319 14.76 -25.41 37.10
C SER A 319 16.16 -25.30 36.47
N ASP A 320 16.27 -24.68 35.29
CA ASP A 320 17.53 -24.59 34.59
C ASP A 320 18.29 -23.30 34.96
N PRO A 321 19.63 -23.30 34.83
CA PRO A 321 20.40 -22.07 34.93
C PRO A 321 19.94 -21.05 33.88
N VAL A 322 19.80 -19.76 34.27
CA VAL A 322 19.47 -18.66 33.33
C VAL A 322 20.78 -18.20 32.67
N GLU A 323 21.24 -19.01 31.72
CA GLU A 323 22.45 -18.79 30.93
C GLU A 323 22.16 -18.92 29.45
N PHE A 324 22.81 -18.12 28.61
CA PHE A 324 22.54 -18.09 27.17
C PHE A 324 22.82 -19.44 26.48
N ASP A 325 23.90 -20.14 26.88
CA ASP A 325 24.20 -21.46 26.31
C ASP A 325 23.16 -22.52 26.73
N GLN A 326 22.54 -22.37 27.90
CA GLN A 326 21.45 -23.24 28.31
C GLN A 326 20.17 -22.96 27.48
N PHE A 327 19.91 -21.68 27.15
CA PHE A 327 18.85 -21.33 26.21
C PHE A 327 19.05 -21.99 24.85
N LEU A 328 20.24 -21.87 24.25
CA LEU A 328 20.55 -22.51 22.97
C LEU A 328 20.35 -24.02 23.01
N LYS A 329 20.81 -24.67 24.09
CA LYS A 329 20.63 -26.09 24.28
C LYS A 329 19.16 -26.50 24.36
N ARG A 330 18.34 -25.76 25.11
CA ARG A 330 16.90 -26.03 25.19
C ARG A 330 16.19 -25.81 23.85
N LEU A 331 16.53 -24.74 23.18
CA LEU A 331 15.98 -24.42 21.87
C LEU A 331 16.30 -25.51 20.84
N SER A 332 17.56 -25.99 20.81
CA SER A 332 17.97 -27.09 19.94
C SER A 332 17.18 -28.37 20.25
N GLN A 333 16.98 -28.70 21.55
CA GLN A 333 16.19 -29.88 21.96
C GLN A 333 14.71 -29.76 21.53
N GLU A 334 14.10 -28.61 21.70
CA GLU A 334 12.70 -28.38 21.27
C GLU A 334 12.54 -28.49 19.76
N TRP A 335 13.56 -28.13 19.01
CA TRP A 335 13.52 -28.15 17.55
C TRP A 335 13.99 -29.47 16.93
N ASP A 336 14.30 -30.51 17.74
CA ASP A 336 14.79 -31.81 17.24
C ASP A 336 13.87 -32.48 16.23
N ILE A 337 12.56 -32.19 16.27
CA ILE A 337 11.56 -32.69 15.31
C ILE A 337 11.64 -32.04 13.93
N TYR A 338 12.22 -30.84 13.83
CA TYR A 338 12.27 -30.09 12.58
C TYR A 338 13.52 -30.42 11.76
N THR A 339 13.67 -31.69 11.41
CA THR A 339 14.80 -32.13 10.58
C THR A 339 14.63 -31.74 9.12
N PRO A 340 15.71 -31.67 8.33
CA PRO A 340 15.60 -31.48 6.88
C PRO A 340 14.72 -32.52 6.18
N GLU A 341 14.76 -33.79 6.65
CA GLU A 341 13.97 -34.90 6.12
C GLU A 341 12.48 -34.68 6.40
N TYR A 342 12.12 -34.26 7.63
CA TYR A 342 10.74 -33.89 7.98
C TYR A 342 10.23 -32.79 7.05
N ALA A 343 11.00 -31.72 6.89
CA ALA A 343 10.60 -30.60 6.04
C ALA A 343 10.52 -30.99 4.56
N ALA A 344 11.40 -31.86 4.09
CA ALA A 344 11.39 -32.38 2.73
C ALA A 344 10.13 -33.24 2.44
N GLU A 345 9.71 -34.05 3.41
CA GLU A 345 8.48 -34.83 3.32
C GLU A 345 7.24 -33.93 3.27
N GLU A 346 7.14 -32.94 4.18
CA GLU A 346 6.03 -31.99 4.26
C GLU A 346 5.93 -31.09 3.00
N ALA A 347 7.07 -30.63 2.52
CA ALA A 347 7.12 -29.66 1.41
C ALA A 347 7.30 -30.31 0.03
N GLN A 348 7.60 -31.61 -0.03
CA GLN A 348 7.89 -32.35 -1.26
C GLN A 348 9.05 -31.76 -2.07
N ILE A 349 10.13 -31.38 -1.39
CA ILE A 349 11.35 -30.83 -1.97
C ILE A 349 12.58 -31.62 -1.52
N ASP A 350 13.72 -31.36 -2.15
CA ASP A 350 14.96 -32.08 -1.89
C ASP A 350 15.58 -31.69 -0.53
N VAL A 351 15.98 -32.67 0.27
CA VAL A 351 16.71 -32.48 1.56
C VAL A 351 17.98 -31.66 1.36
N ASP A 352 18.80 -32.01 0.34
CA ASP A 352 20.06 -31.33 0.06
C ASP A 352 19.84 -29.86 -0.33
N GLN A 353 18.69 -29.54 -0.96
CA GLN A 353 18.30 -28.16 -1.26
C GLN A 353 18.02 -27.37 0.02
N ILE A 354 17.29 -27.95 0.96
CA ILE A 354 17.01 -27.30 2.27
C ILE A 354 18.31 -26.98 2.99
N ILE A 355 19.23 -27.97 3.08
CA ILE A 355 20.53 -27.82 3.74
C ILE A 355 21.37 -26.73 3.06
N ARG A 356 21.43 -26.73 1.74
CA ARG A 356 22.17 -25.74 0.96
C ARG A 356 21.63 -24.32 1.16
N VAL A 357 20.30 -24.16 1.14
CA VAL A 357 19.63 -22.89 1.36
C VAL A 357 19.85 -22.39 2.79
N ALA A 358 19.75 -23.27 3.79
CA ALA A 358 20.03 -22.91 5.19
C ALA A 358 21.43 -22.33 5.36
N ARG A 359 22.42 -22.94 4.71
CA ARG A 359 23.82 -22.48 4.75
C ARG A 359 24.03 -21.16 4.00
N TYR A 360 23.30 -20.89 2.91
CA TYR A 360 23.30 -19.56 2.26
C TYR A 360 22.75 -18.50 3.21
N ILE A 361 21.60 -18.78 3.84
CA ILE A 361 20.95 -17.85 4.77
C ILE A 361 21.84 -17.60 5.99
N GLY A 362 22.37 -18.65 6.63
CA GLY A 362 23.24 -18.48 7.80
C GLY A 362 24.52 -17.70 7.50
N LYS A 363 25.13 -17.90 6.33
CA LYS A 363 26.34 -17.17 5.90
C LYS A 363 26.08 -15.72 5.53
N ALA A 364 24.87 -15.36 5.09
CA ALA A 364 24.51 -13.97 4.83
C ALA A 364 24.54 -13.11 6.10
N GLY A 365 24.38 -13.73 7.27
CA GLY A 365 24.41 -13.01 8.55
C GLY A 365 23.43 -11.84 8.55
N THR A 366 23.91 -10.64 8.84
CA THR A 366 23.09 -9.41 8.93
C THR A 366 22.52 -8.92 7.61
N LYS A 367 22.86 -9.56 6.47
CA LYS A 367 22.43 -9.17 5.12
C LYS A 367 21.44 -10.14 4.48
N LEU A 368 20.57 -10.73 5.30
CA LEU A 368 19.44 -11.51 4.85
C LEU A 368 18.20 -10.64 4.71
N SER A 369 17.72 -10.46 3.49
CA SER A 369 16.48 -9.75 3.18
C SER A 369 15.35 -10.75 2.90
N THR A 370 14.22 -10.63 3.61
CA THR A 370 13.11 -11.57 3.50
C THR A 370 11.81 -10.86 3.13
N HIS A 371 10.93 -11.55 2.39
CA HIS A 371 9.59 -11.03 2.14
C HIS A 371 8.57 -12.16 2.00
N VAL A 372 7.45 -11.99 2.70
CA VAL A 372 6.18 -12.69 2.48
C VAL A 372 5.06 -11.69 2.69
N TRP A 373 3.96 -11.81 1.97
CA TRP A 373 2.87 -10.88 2.22
C TRP A 373 1.52 -11.58 2.37
N ARG A 374 0.81 -11.93 1.33
CA ARG A 374 -0.56 -12.42 1.44
C ARG A 374 -0.67 -13.93 1.36
N GLY A 375 -0.41 -14.49 0.22
CA GLY A 375 -0.65 -15.86 -0.18
C GLY A 375 -0.63 -16.89 0.94
N PRO A 376 0.54 -17.37 1.37
CA PRO A 376 0.63 -18.45 2.35
C PRO A 376 0.22 -18.03 3.76
N SER A 377 0.30 -16.74 4.07
CA SER A 377 0.06 -16.25 5.44
C SER A 377 -1.43 -16.02 5.77
N ILE A 378 -2.32 -16.04 4.78
CA ILE A 378 -3.77 -15.85 5.00
C ILE A 378 -4.62 -16.93 4.35
N GLY A 379 -4.10 -17.66 3.37
CA GLY A 379 -4.83 -18.71 2.66
C GLY A 379 -4.96 -20.03 3.40
N ASN A 380 -4.22 -20.20 4.50
CA ASN A 380 -4.15 -21.44 5.26
C ASN A 380 -4.55 -21.24 6.72
N LEU A 381 -5.11 -22.27 7.34
CA LEU A 381 -5.32 -22.30 8.77
C LEU A 381 -3.95 -22.20 9.48
N GLY A 382 -3.81 -21.23 10.38
CA GLY A 382 -2.52 -20.96 11.04
C GLY A 382 -1.49 -20.27 10.17
N GLY A 383 -1.86 -19.69 9.02
CA GLY A 383 -0.95 -19.03 8.07
C GLY A 383 -0.09 -17.89 8.66
N TRP A 384 -0.49 -17.30 9.79
CA TRP A 384 0.33 -16.36 10.53
C TRP A 384 1.70 -16.93 10.96
N GLN A 385 1.82 -18.25 11.08
CA GLN A 385 3.07 -18.92 11.38
C GLN A 385 4.09 -18.79 10.25
N VAL A 386 3.65 -18.64 9.00
CA VAL A 386 4.55 -18.45 7.85
C VAL A 386 5.39 -17.19 8.02
N SER A 387 4.78 -16.06 8.31
CA SER A 387 5.51 -14.81 8.53
C SER A 387 6.31 -14.83 9.84
N ARG A 388 5.80 -15.48 10.89
CA ARG A 388 6.51 -15.64 12.16
C ARG A 388 7.79 -16.44 12.00
N THR A 389 7.72 -17.62 11.35
CA THR A 389 8.90 -18.49 11.15
C THR A 389 9.86 -17.94 10.09
N LEU A 390 9.36 -17.23 9.09
CA LEU A 390 10.22 -16.50 8.16
C LEU A 390 11.05 -15.43 8.90
N HIS A 391 10.42 -14.62 9.75
CA HIS A 391 11.12 -13.59 10.50
C HIS A 391 12.07 -14.17 11.57
N LEU A 392 11.82 -15.39 12.06
CA LEU A 392 12.76 -16.12 12.91
C LEU A 392 14.13 -16.23 12.24
N LEU A 393 14.21 -16.42 10.91
CA LEU A 393 15.47 -16.50 10.20
C LEU A 393 16.24 -15.16 10.26
N ASN A 394 15.53 -14.02 10.17
CA ASN A 394 16.15 -12.72 10.38
C ASN A 394 16.65 -12.53 11.82
N VAL A 395 15.90 -13.02 12.81
CA VAL A 395 16.30 -12.97 14.22
C VAL A 395 17.55 -13.82 14.46
N LEU A 396 17.58 -15.05 13.96
CA LEU A 396 18.74 -15.93 14.11
C LEU A 396 20.01 -15.36 13.47
N THR A 397 19.88 -14.76 12.30
CA THR A 397 21.02 -14.19 11.57
C THR A 397 21.40 -12.78 12.03
N GLY A 398 20.58 -12.14 12.88
CA GLY A 398 20.77 -10.75 13.30
C GLY A 398 20.50 -9.73 12.18
N SER A 399 19.73 -10.11 11.16
CA SER A 399 19.43 -9.26 10.01
C SER A 399 18.17 -8.40 10.21
N VAL A 400 17.89 -8.03 11.46
CA VAL A 400 16.75 -7.18 11.83
C VAL A 400 17.19 -5.72 11.91
N GLY A 401 16.67 -4.87 11.01
CA GLY A 401 16.99 -3.45 10.99
C GLY A 401 18.39 -3.10 10.52
N THR A 402 19.07 -4.01 9.85
CA THR A 402 20.42 -3.83 9.33
C THR A 402 20.43 -3.46 7.84
N GLU A 403 21.52 -2.89 7.34
CA GLU A 403 21.75 -2.74 5.90
C GLU A 403 21.74 -4.12 5.22
N GLY A 404 20.95 -4.27 4.17
CA GLY A 404 20.74 -5.55 3.49
C GLY A 404 19.86 -6.54 4.24
N GLY A 405 19.36 -6.19 5.41
CA GLY A 405 18.45 -6.99 6.22
C GLY A 405 16.98 -6.63 5.98
N THR A 406 16.15 -6.94 6.99
CA THR A 406 14.73 -6.64 7.01
C THR A 406 14.39 -5.80 8.23
N SER A 407 13.97 -4.56 8.01
CA SER A 407 13.50 -3.69 9.09
C SER A 407 12.19 -4.22 9.68
N PRO A 408 12.00 -4.17 11.02
CA PRO A 408 10.79 -4.66 11.66
C PRO A 408 9.55 -3.84 11.30
N SER A 409 9.72 -2.58 10.94
CA SER A 409 8.64 -1.72 10.48
C SER A 409 9.05 -0.93 9.25
N ALA A 410 8.09 -0.35 8.54
CA ALA A 410 8.32 0.60 7.48
C ALA A 410 8.71 1.97 8.06
N TRP A 411 9.83 2.04 8.75
CA TRP A 411 10.31 3.27 9.40
C TRP A 411 10.88 4.31 8.43
N ASN A 412 11.11 3.92 7.19
CA ASN A 412 11.28 4.84 6.08
C ASN A 412 9.97 5.55 5.68
N LYS A 413 8.86 5.24 6.37
CA LYS A 413 7.59 5.89 6.16
C LYS A 413 7.58 7.28 6.80
N PHE A 414 7.23 8.28 6.01
CA PHE A 414 7.02 9.63 6.50
C PHE A 414 5.73 9.72 7.35
N HIS A 415 5.82 10.41 8.48
CA HIS A 415 4.68 10.72 9.34
C HIS A 415 4.47 12.24 9.32
N PRO A 416 3.41 12.74 8.65
CA PRO A 416 3.19 14.18 8.57
C PRO A 416 2.83 14.77 9.91
N GLU A 417 3.29 16.00 10.17
CA GLU A 417 2.83 16.82 11.29
C GLU A 417 1.53 17.53 10.89
N PHE A 418 0.51 17.45 11.75
CA PHE A 418 -0.77 18.10 11.56
C PHE A 418 -0.93 19.28 12.51
N PHE A 419 -1.58 20.35 12.03
CA PHE A 419 -1.87 21.54 12.84
C PHE A 419 -2.82 21.28 14.03
N ASP A 420 -3.54 20.16 14.00
CA ASP A 420 -4.45 19.72 15.06
C ASP A 420 -4.56 18.20 15.05
N SER A 421 -4.54 17.58 16.21
CA SER A 421 -4.64 16.14 16.41
C SER A 421 -5.87 15.82 17.25
N PRO A 422 -7.04 15.57 16.65
CA PRO A 422 -8.23 15.21 17.40
C PRO A 422 -8.00 13.98 18.28
N PRO A 423 -8.56 13.92 19.49
CA PRO A 423 -8.47 12.73 20.31
C PRO A 423 -9.16 11.55 19.62
N GLY A 424 -8.69 10.36 19.92
CA GLY A 424 -9.39 9.13 19.48
C GLY A 424 -10.79 9.03 20.09
N PRO A 425 -11.62 8.07 19.61
CA PRO A 425 -12.94 7.83 20.17
C PRO A 425 -12.84 7.43 21.65
N ASP A 426 -13.77 7.92 22.46
CA ASP A 426 -13.89 7.61 23.88
C ASP A 426 -14.93 6.50 24.18
N ALA A 427 -15.47 5.89 23.14
CA ALA A 427 -16.41 4.79 23.20
C ALA A 427 -15.87 3.55 22.47
N TRP A 428 -16.06 2.39 23.10
CA TRP A 428 -15.68 1.12 22.49
C TRP A 428 -16.76 0.65 21.51
N ASN A 429 -16.37 0.33 20.27
CA ASN A 429 -17.29 -0.19 19.27
C ASN A 429 -17.21 -1.72 19.20
N GLU A 430 -18.19 -2.39 19.82
CA GLU A 430 -18.29 -3.86 19.86
C GLU A 430 -18.55 -4.48 18.49
N LEU A 431 -19.10 -3.75 17.53
CA LEU A 431 -19.33 -4.24 16.17
C LEU A 431 -18.04 -4.29 15.35
N ASN A 432 -17.08 -3.41 15.66
CA ASN A 432 -15.75 -3.44 15.03
C ASN A 432 -14.78 -4.32 15.81
N TRP A 433 -14.83 -4.24 17.15
CA TRP A 433 -13.85 -4.85 18.07
C TRP A 433 -14.56 -5.70 19.13
N PRO A 434 -15.14 -6.86 18.77
CA PRO A 434 -15.82 -7.72 19.75
C PRO A 434 -14.85 -8.18 20.86
N ARG A 435 -15.18 -7.89 22.15
CA ARG A 435 -14.31 -8.25 23.28
C ARG A 435 -14.09 -9.75 23.45
N GLU A 436 -14.99 -10.57 22.95
CA GLU A 436 -14.82 -12.03 22.98
C GLU A 436 -13.68 -12.54 22.11
N TYR A 437 -13.19 -11.73 21.16
CA TYR A 437 -12.06 -12.04 20.27
C TYR A 437 -10.82 -11.24 20.64
N THR A 438 -10.44 -11.27 21.92
CA THR A 438 -9.34 -10.47 22.49
C THR A 438 -7.97 -10.66 21.83
N LEU A 439 -7.76 -11.77 21.12
CA LEU A 439 -6.54 -12.05 20.37
C LEU A 439 -6.61 -11.57 18.91
N ALA A 440 -7.72 -10.97 18.48
CA ALA A 440 -7.79 -10.38 17.16
C ALA A 440 -6.81 -9.20 17.05
N HIS A 441 -5.95 -9.24 16.06
CA HIS A 441 -4.98 -8.16 15.81
C HIS A 441 -5.62 -6.98 15.06
N TYR A 442 -6.63 -7.27 14.26
CA TYR A 442 -7.42 -6.29 13.51
C TYR A 442 -8.91 -6.48 13.79
N GLU A 443 -9.69 -5.45 13.49
CA GLU A 443 -11.14 -5.50 13.61
C GLU A 443 -11.73 -6.73 12.88
N MET A 444 -12.89 -7.15 13.34
CA MET A 444 -13.54 -8.36 12.85
C MET A 444 -14.68 -8.03 11.86
N SER A 445 -14.41 -7.11 10.92
CA SER A 445 -15.44 -6.63 9.98
C SER A 445 -16.09 -7.75 9.14
N GLN A 446 -15.40 -8.87 8.92
CA GLN A 446 -15.99 -10.02 8.23
C GLN A 446 -17.16 -10.64 8.98
N ILE A 447 -17.23 -10.49 10.30
CA ILE A 447 -18.32 -11.04 11.12
C ILE A 447 -19.38 -9.99 11.44
N LEU A 448 -19.21 -8.74 11.04
CA LEU A 448 -20.17 -7.66 11.29
C LEU A 448 -21.62 -8.04 10.91
N PRO A 449 -21.91 -8.62 9.73
CA PRO A 449 -23.28 -8.97 9.37
C PRO A 449 -23.87 -10.03 10.31
N HIS A 450 -23.05 -10.96 10.82
CA HIS A 450 -23.50 -11.97 11.79
C HIS A 450 -23.82 -11.34 13.15
N LEU A 451 -22.99 -10.39 13.62
CA LEU A 451 -23.27 -9.66 14.87
C LEU A 451 -24.60 -8.87 14.78
N LEU A 452 -24.85 -8.24 13.63
CA LEU A 452 -26.11 -7.53 13.37
C LEU A 452 -27.30 -8.49 13.33
N LYS A 453 -27.17 -9.65 12.67
CA LYS A 453 -28.18 -10.70 12.59
C LYS A 453 -28.54 -11.27 13.97
N ASP A 454 -27.55 -11.44 14.82
CA ASP A 454 -27.69 -11.93 16.19
C ASP A 454 -28.19 -10.84 17.19
N ASN A 455 -28.61 -9.68 16.69
CA ASN A 455 -29.09 -8.54 17.49
C ASN A 455 -28.07 -8.01 18.52
N ARG A 456 -26.77 -8.11 18.21
CA ARG A 456 -25.69 -7.61 19.08
C ARG A 456 -25.45 -6.10 18.94
N GLY A 457 -26.20 -5.44 18.07
CA GLY A 457 -26.16 -4.00 17.85
C GLY A 457 -26.89 -3.60 16.58
N SER A 458 -26.82 -2.31 16.26
CA SER A 458 -27.29 -1.71 15.02
C SER A 458 -26.36 -0.56 14.63
N ILE A 459 -26.41 -0.16 13.38
CA ILE A 459 -25.63 0.95 12.84
C ILE A 459 -26.61 2.05 12.44
N ASP A 460 -26.43 3.27 12.98
CA ASP A 460 -27.28 4.41 12.59
C ASP A 460 -26.86 4.97 11.22
N VAL A 461 -25.54 5.14 11.01
CA VAL A 461 -24.96 5.61 9.73
C VAL A 461 -23.77 4.74 9.37
N TYR A 462 -23.81 4.13 8.21
CA TYR A 462 -22.79 3.25 7.68
C TYR A 462 -22.15 3.83 6.43
N PHE A 463 -20.85 4.05 6.46
CA PHE A 463 -20.07 4.43 5.29
C PHE A 463 -19.32 3.22 4.74
N THR A 464 -19.46 2.98 3.43
CA THR A 464 -18.56 2.11 2.67
C THR A 464 -17.78 2.93 1.66
N ARG A 465 -16.45 2.90 1.75
CA ARG A 465 -15.58 3.62 0.83
C ARG A 465 -14.79 2.63 0.00
N VAL A 466 -15.14 2.52 -1.31
CA VAL A 466 -14.51 1.52 -2.22
C VAL A 466 -14.45 0.13 -1.54
N PHE A 467 -15.48 -0.20 -0.79
CA PHE A 467 -15.59 -1.42 0.00
C PHE A 467 -16.80 -2.23 -0.44
N ASN A 468 -16.55 -3.45 -0.91
CA ASN A 468 -17.58 -4.31 -1.51
C ASN A 468 -17.68 -5.68 -0.80
N PRO A 469 -18.08 -5.72 0.48
CA PRO A 469 -18.12 -6.96 1.25
C PRO A 469 -19.14 -7.98 0.71
N VAL A 470 -20.21 -7.55 0.07
CA VAL A 470 -21.19 -8.44 -0.56
C VAL A 470 -20.52 -9.40 -1.54
N TRP A 471 -19.50 -8.94 -2.28
CA TRP A 471 -18.79 -9.76 -3.24
C TRP A 471 -17.45 -10.30 -2.74
N THR A 472 -16.71 -9.52 -1.97
CA THR A 472 -15.31 -9.83 -1.65
C THR A 472 -15.11 -10.50 -0.30
N TYR A 473 -16.11 -10.47 0.56
CA TYR A 473 -16.05 -11.13 1.88
C TYR A 473 -16.75 -12.50 1.86
N PRO A 474 -16.37 -13.39 2.77
CA PRO A 474 -17.12 -14.61 2.98
C PRO A 474 -18.58 -14.31 3.32
N ASP A 475 -19.48 -15.15 2.85
CA ASP A 475 -20.91 -15.07 3.12
C ASP A 475 -21.56 -13.71 2.74
N GLY A 476 -21.48 -13.37 1.47
CA GLY A 476 -22.12 -12.17 0.93
C GLY A 476 -23.64 -12.14 1.09
N PHE A 477 -24.30 -13.29 1.24
CA PHE A 477 -25.74 -13.35 1.44
C PHE A 477 -26.19 -12.79 2.78
N THR A 478 -25.45 -13.04 3.86
CA THR A 478 -25.73 -12.40 5.15
C THR A 478 -25.48 -10.89 5.10
N TRP A 479 -24.48 -10.44 4.32
CA TRP A 479 -24.30 -9.00 4.04
C TRP A 479 -25.53 -8.40 3.33
N ILE A 480 -26.09 -9.05 2.31
CA ILE A 480 -27.29 -8.62 1.60
C ILE A 480 -28.48 -8.51 2.56
N GLU A 481 -28.68 -9.55 3.38
CA GLU A 481 -29.77 -9.57 4.39
C GLU A 481 -29.67 -8.36 5.33
N MET A 482 -28.50 -8.12 5.91
CA MET A 482 -28.32 -7.04 6.88
C MET A 482 -28.33 -5.64 6.26
N LEU A 483 -27.75 -5.47 5.08
CA LEU A 483 -27.81 -4.19 4.37
C LEU A 483 -29.22 -3.85 3.88
N SER A 484 -30.07 -4.83 3.64
CA SER A 484 -31.48 -4.61 3.27
C SER A 484 -32.36 -4.20 4.45
N ASP A 485 -31.95 -4.55 5.68
CA ASP A 485 -32.71 -4.26 6.90
C ASP A 485 -32.37 -2.87 7.48
N ILE A 486 -33.32 -1.95 7.40
CA ILE A 486 -33.15 -0.57 7.88
C ILE A 486 -33.06 -0.45 9.40
N GLU A 487 -33.56 -1.44 10.15
CA GLU A 487 -33.45 -1.49 11.61
C GLU A 487 -32.02 -1.91 12.03
N LYS A 488 -31.30 -2.62 11.16
CA LYS A 488 -29.91 -3.02 11.38
C LYS A 488 -28.92 -1.98 10.88
N VAL A 489 -29.19 -1.42 9.71
CA VAL A 489 -28.37 -0.36 9.09
C VAL A 489 -29.29 0.79 8.68
N GLY A 490 -29.39 1.81 9.53
CA GLY A 490 -30.33 2.91 9.39
C GLY A 490 -30.12 3.76 8.13
N CYS A 491 -28.86 4.10 7.83
CA CYS A 491 -28.49 4.85 6.63
C CYS A 491 -27.17 4.35 6.08
N HIS A 492 -27.15 3.87 4.84
CA HIS A 492 -25.94 3.42 4.15
C HIS A 492 -25.50 4.43 3.09
N ILE A 493 -24.25 4.86 3.15
CA ILE A 493 -23.62 5.82 2.23
C ILE A 493 -22.45 5.15 1.57
N ALA A 494 -22.50 4.99 0.25
CA ALA A 494 -21.41 4.44 -0.53
C ALA A 494 -20.58 5.56 -1.18
N LEU A 495 -19.31 5.65 -0.82
CA LEU A 495 -18.31 6.53 -1.43
C LEU A 495 -17.54 5.71 -2.45
N THR A 496 -17.87 5.85 -3.73
CA THR A 496 -17.28 4.99 -4.77
C THR A 496 -17.28 5.65 -6.14
N PRO A 497 -16.22 5.47 -6.95
CA PRO A 497 -16.20 5.96 -8.34
C PRO A 497 -16.98 5.08 -9.30
N THR A 498 -17.19 3.80 -8.97
CA THR A 498 -17.81 2.79 -9.83
C THR A 498 -18.87 1.99 -9.06
N TRP A 499 -19.82 1.44 -9.79
CA TRP A 499 -20.81 0.55 -9.22
C TRP A 499 -20.15 -0.73 -8.68
N ASN A 500 -20.70 -1.23 -7.57
CA ASN A 500 -20.38 -2.53 -6.99
C ASN A 500 -21.62 -3.07 -6.26
N GLU A 501 -21.62 -4.34 -5.93
CA GLU A 501 -22.77 -5.05 -5.36
C GLU A 501 -23.22 -4.42 -4.04
N THR A 502 -22.31 -4.00 -3.20
CA THR A 502 -22.62 -3.35 -1.91
C THR A 502 -23.30 -1.99 -2.11
N ALA A 503 -22.85 -1.21 -3.09
CA ALA A 503 -23.41 0.11 -3.36
C ALA A 503 -24.89 0.06 -3.79
N PHE A 504 -25.36 -1.06 -4.35
CA PHE A 504 -26.77 -1.26 -4.69
C PHE A 504 -27.72 -1.22 -3.47
N PHE A 505 -27.20 -1.46 -2.28
CA PHE A 505 -27.96 -1.40 -1.02
C PHE A 505 -27.81 -0.05 -0.30
N ALA A 506 -27.10 0.92 -0.88
CA ALA A 506 -26.91 2.22 -0.26
C ALA A 506 -28.15 3.11 -0.39
N ASP A 507 -28.31 4.04 0.56
CA ASP A 507 -29.29 5.12 0.50
C ASP A 507 -28.76 6.32 -0.30
N TYR A 508 -27.42 6.51 -0.24
CA TYR A 508 -26.70 7.52 -1.02
C TYR A 508 -25.49 6.89 -1.69
N VAL A 509 -25.32 7.14 -2.97
CA VAL A 509 -24.10 6.78 -3.71
C VAL A 509 -23.44 8.07 -4.18
N LEU A 510 -22.24 8.32 -3.66
CA LEU A 510 -21.52 9.57 -3.86
C LEU A 510 -20.28 9.33 -4.74
N PRO A 511 -20.14 10.08 -5.84
CA PRO A 511 -19.05 9.90 -6.79
C PRO A 511 -17.75 10.45 -6.21
N MET A 512 -16.85 9.57 -5.80
CA MET A 512 -15.50 9.93 -5.33
C MET A 512 -14.47 9.80 -6.44
N GLY A 513 -13.44 10.65 -6.38
CA GLY A 513 -12.41 10.73 -7.41
C GLY A 513 -11.51 9.49 -7.47
N HIS A 514 -11.08 9.12 -8.67
CA HIS A 514 -9.94 8.25 -8.91
C HIS A 514 -8.61 8.96 -8.56
N ALA A 515 -7.50 8.26 -8.71
CA ALA A 515 -6.16 8.75 -8.36
C ALA A 515 -5.86 10.20 -8.79
N SER A 516 -6.14 10.53 -10.05
CA SER A 516 -5.85 11.85 -10.62
C SER A 516 -6.91 12.92 -10.36
N GLU A 517 -7.93 12.60 -9.57
CA GLU A 517 -9.09 13.47 -9.33
C GLU A 517 -9.22 13.89 -7.87
N ARG A 518 -8.25 13.48 -7.01
CA ARG A 518 -8.28 13.74 -5.57
C ARG A 518 -6.90 14.02 -5.01
N HIS A 519 -6.87 14.63 -3.81
CA HIS A 519 -5.68 14.77 -3.00
C HIS A 519 -5.41 13.53 -2.16
N ASP A 520 -4.15 13.31 -1.80
CA ASP A 520 -3.70 12.35 -0.79
C ASP A 520 -2.20 12.50 -0.53
N LEU A 521 -1.74 12.00 0.60
CA LEU A 521 -0.33 11.84 0.93
C LEU A 521 0.03 10.36 0.99
N ASN A 522 1.18 10.03 0.45
CA ASN A 522 1.66 8.66 0.45
C ASN A 522 3.12 8.61 0.86
N SER A 523 3.44 7.71 1.77
CA SER A 523 4.80 7.36 2.15
C SER A 523 4.80 5.88 2.53
N TYR A 524 5.13 5.01 1.58
CA TYR A 524 4.99 3.58 1.78
C TYR A 524 6.28 2.80 1.60
N GLU A 525 6.23 1.66 2.08
CA GLU A 525 7.07 0.50 2.33
C GLU A 525 8.01 0.13 1.19
N THR A 526 8.99 0.96 0.93
CA THR A 526 10.10 0.57 0.09
C THR A 526 11.37 1.10 0.72
N GLN A 527 12.42 0.33 0.66
CA GLN A 527 13.74 0.71 1.17
C GLN A 527 14.36 1.77 0.24
N ALA A 528 13.75 2.94 0.21
CA ALA A 528 14.15 4.06 -0.64
C ALA A 528 14.44 5.34 0.15
N GLY A 529 14.65 5.21 1.48
CA GLY A 529 14.74 6.35 2.39
C GLY A 529 13.36 6.85 2.83
N ILE A 530 13.34 7.88 3.66
CA ILE A 530 12.12 8.54 4.12
C ILE A 530 11.68 9.51 3.02
N TRP A 531 10.50 9.30 2.48
CA TRP A 531 9.98 10.13 1.40
C TRP A 531 8.49 10.42 1.57
N ILE A 532 8.02 11.47 0.92
CA ILE A 532 6.62 11.85 0.82
C ILE A 532 6.25 12.05 -0.65
N ALA A 533 5.09 11.55 -1.05
CA ALA A 533 4.52 11.80 -2.36
C ALA A 533 3.13 12.42 -2.24
N PHE A 534 2.85 13.35 -3.11
CA PHE A 534 1.62 14.12 -3.16
C PHE A 534 0.78 13.70 -4.36
N ARG A 535 -0.35 13.06 -4.06
CA ARG A 535 -1.43 12.90 -5.03
C ARG A 535 -2.19 14.21 -5.11
N GLN A 536 -2.38 14.74 -6.30
CA GLN A 536 -3.17 15.94 -6.52
C GLN A 536 -4.15 15.75 -7.68
N PRO A 537 -5.32 16.40 -7.64
CA PRO A 537 -6.29 16.36 -8.74
C PRO A 537 -5.74 17.14 -9.93
N VAL A 538 -5.42 16.42 -11.01
CA VAL A 538 -4.61 16.96 -12.11
C VAL A 538 -5.35 18.03 -12.91
N LEU A 539 -6.67 17.92 -13.08
CA LEU A 539 -7.46 18.93 -13.79
C LEU A 539 -7.61 20.22 -12.97
N ARG A 540 -7.71 20.13 -11.62
CA ARG A 540 -7.68 21.29 -10.73
C ARG A 540 -6.35 22.01 -10.81
N GLU A 541 -5.23 21.26 -10.77
CA GLU A 541 -3.91 21.86 -10.87
C GLU A 541 -3.70 22.53 -12.25
N LYS A 542 -4.13 21.89 -13.34
CA LYS A 542 -4.12 22.52 -14.65
C LYS A 542 -4.95 23.80 -14.69
N ALA A 543 -6.16 23.77 -14.17
CA ALA A 543 -7.02 24.96 -14.11
C ALA A 543 -6.37 26.10 -13.31
N ARG A 544 -5.69 25.78 -12.20
CA ARG A 544 -4.91 26.75 -11.42
C ARG A 544 -3.76 27.35 -12.23
N ARG A 545 -3.01 26.54 -12.99
CA ARG A 545 -1.94 27.02 -13.89
C ARG A 545 -2.47 27.90 -15.00
N ASP A 546 -3.68 27.64 -15.47
CA ASP A 546 -4.40 28.48 -16.45
C ASP A 546 -5.00 29.76 -15.84
N GLY A 547 -4.81 30.01 -14.53
CA GLY A 547 -5.34 31.18 -13.83
C GLY A 547 -6.84 31.11 -13.51
N LYS A 548 -7.49 29.95 -13.66
CA LYS A 548 -8.89 29.73 -13.31
C LYS A 548 -9.04 29.60 -11.79
N LYS A 549 -10.05 30.24 -11.22
CA LYS A 549 -10.40 30.06 -9.80
C LYS A 549 -11.34 28.87 -9.68
N VAL A 550 -10.91 27.84 -8.94
CA VAL A 550 -11.67 26.64 -8.65
C VAL A 550 -11.89 26.58 -7.14
N LYS A 551 -13.15 26.60 -6.72
CA LYS A 551 -13.51 26.50 -5.31
C LYS A 551 -13.47 25.04 -4.84
N PHE A 552 -14.15 24.18 -5.58
CA PHE A 552 -14.21 22.74 -5.31
C PHE A 552 -13.77 21.94 -6.52
N THR A 553 -13.13 20.82 -6.29
CA THR A 553 -12.56 19.96 -7.32
C THR A 553 -13.61 19.41 -8.29
N TYR A 554 -14.86 19.22 -7.83
CA TYR A 554 -15.94 18.78 -8.71
C TYR A 554 -16.31 19.78 -9.82
N GLU A 555 -15.90 21.04 -9.70
CA GLU A 555 -16.14 22.05 -10.76
C GLU A 555 -15.33 21.80 -12.04
N VAL A 556 -14.27 20.98 -11.95
CA VAL A 556 -13.36 20.67 -13.06
C VAL A 556 -13.19 19.18 -13.33
N ASN A 557 -13.54 18.32 -12.40
CA ASN A 557 -13.56 16.88 -12.62
C ASN A 557 -14.72 16.46 -13.54
N PRO A 558 -14.66 15.28 -14.17
CA PRO A 558 -15.78 14.77 -14.96
C PRO A 558 -17.08 14.70 -14.15
N GLY A 559 -18.18 15.20 -14.73
CA GLY A 559 -19.45 15.29 -14.00
C GLY A 559 -19.34 16.20 -12.79
N GLU A 560 -19.78 15.70 -11.63
CA GLU A 560 -19.65 16.36 -10.33
C GLU A 560 -18.81 15.48 -9.36
N VAL A 561 -17.82 14.77 -9.87
CA VAL A 561 -16.95 13.91 -9.06
C VAL A 561 -16.13 14.76 -8.11
N TRP A 562 -16.30 14.53 -6.80
CA TRP A 562 -15.65 15.30 -5.76
C TRP A 562 -14.40 14.57 -5.23
N GLU A 563 -13.40 15.32 -4.88
CA GLU A 563 -12.27 14.80 -4.12
C GLU A 563 -12.65 14.66 -2.63
N GLU A 564 -12.08 13.66 -1.98
CA GLU A 564 -12.57 13.22 -0.68
C GLU A 564 -12.27 14.19 0.45
N ASP A 565 -11.10 14.83 0.47
CA ASP A 565 -10.68 15.67 1.60
C ASP A 565 -11.52 16.95 1.68
N GLU A 566 -11.88 17.55 0.54
CA GLU A 566 -12.84 18.65 0.50
C GLU A 566 -14.21 18.21 1.00
N PHE A 567 -14.71 17.06 0.52
CA PHE A 567 -15.97 16.51 0.97
C PHE A 567 -16.02 16.31 2.50
N TRP A 568 -14.97 15.73 3.08
CA TRP A 568 -14.91 15.51 4.52
C TRP A 568 -14.88 16.81 5.32
N ILE A 569 -14.18 17.85 4.85
CA ILE A 569 -14.17 19.18 5.47
C ILE A 569 -15.58 19.78 5.45
N GLU A 570 -16.24 19.78 4.28
CA GLU A 570 -17.59 20.35 4.11
C GLU A 570 -18.61 19.60 4.95
N LEU A 571 -18.60 18.28 4.92
CA LEU A 571 -19.51 17.45 5.71
C LEU A 571 -19.30 17.66 7.22
N SER A 572 -18.06 17.70 7.70
CA SER A 572 -17.75 17.96 9.11
C SER A 572 -18.25 19.33 9.56
N TRP A 573 -18.09 20.34 8.71
CA TRP A 573 -18.56 21.68 8.98
C TRP A 573 -20.10 21.75 9.09
N GLN A 574 -20.77 20.97 8.26
CA GLN A 574 -22.24 20.90 8.24
C GLN A 574 -22.81 20.08 9.40
N ILE A 575 -22.15 18.99 9.81
CA ILE A 575 -22.54 18.18 10.98
C ILE A 575 -22.65 19.06 12.24
N ASP A 576 -21.68 19.95 12.44
CA ASP A 576 -21.63 20.85 13.60
C ASP A 576 -22.14 22.27 13.26
N LYS A 577 -23.19 22.39 12.41
CA LYS A 577 -23.75 23.69 12.02
C LYS A 577 -24.19 24.54 13.21
N ASN A 578 -24.63 23.91 14.27
CA ASN A 578 -25.07 24.58 15.52
C ASN A 578 -23.92 24.85 16.49
N LYS A 579 -22.70 24.37 16.24
CA LYS A 579 -21.51 24.53 17.10
C LYS A 579 -21.66 23.85 18.48
N ASP A 580 -22.51 22.85 18.61
CA ASP A 580 -22.80 22.15 19.87
C ASP A 580 -22.03 20.82 20.01
N LEU A 581 -21.48 20.28 18.92
CA LEU A 581 -20.73 19.04 18.92
C LEU A 581 -19.21 19.22 19.11
N GLY A 582 -18.72 20.45 18.96
CA GLY A 582 -17.30 20.77 19.11
C GLY A 582 -16.42 20.23 17.97
N ILE A 583 -17.02 19.83 16.84
CA ILE A 583 -16.31 19.28 15.69
C ILE A 583 -15.59 20.37 14.89
N ARG A 584 -16.25 21.51 14.69
CA ARG A 584 -15.69 22.63 13.88
C ARG A 584 -14.34 23.15 14.33
N LYS A 585 -14.01 23.04 15.62
CA LYS A 585 -12.72 23.48 16.16
C LYS A 585 -11.54 22.77 15.49
N HIS A 586 -11.73 21.51 15.06
CA HIS A 586 -10.72 20.71 14.40
C HIS A 586 -10.59 21.00 12.89
N PHE A 587 -11.44 21.89 12.37
CA PHE A 587 -11.48 22.29 10.95
C PHE A 587 -11.32 23.81 10.78
N MET A 588 -10.68 24.47 11.75
CA MET A 588 -10.34 25.88 11.66
C MET A 588 -9.02 26.06 10.91
N SER A 589 -8.97 27.10 10.07
CA SER A 589 -7.74 27.46 9.36
C SER A 589 -6.64 27.89 10.34
N PRO A 590 -5.41 27.33 10.25
CA PRO A 590 -4.27 27.82 11.01
C PRO A 590 -3.77 29.19 10.49
N TYR A 591 -4.15 29.58 9.28
CA TYR A 591 -3.69 30.83 8.63
C TYR A 591 -4.71 31.96 8.68
N ARG A 592 -6.01 31.64 8.74
CA ARG A 592 -7.11 32.61 8.71
C ARG A 592 -7.98 32.47 9.96
N LYS A 593 -7.74 33.33 10.94
CA LYS A 593 -8.39 33.27 12.26
C LYS A 593 -9.94 33.28 12.14
N GLY A 594 -10.56 32.25 12.69
CA GLY A 594 -12.01 32.12 12.76
C GLY A 594 -12.68 31.59 11.50
N GLU A 595 -11.91 31.26 10.47
CA GLU A 595 -12.43 30.72 9.21
C GLU A 595 -12.24 29.19 9.12
N LYS A 596 -13.06 28.57 8.29
CA LYS A 596 -12.92 27.15 7.95
C LYS A 596 -11.66 26.94 7.12
N ILE A 597 -10.92 25.86 7.41
CA ILE A 597 -9.77 25.44 6.60
C ILE A 597 -10.23 25.05 5.19
N ASN A 598 -9.41 25.34 4.19
CA ASN A 598 -9.54 24.74 2.87
C ASN A 598 -8.46 23.71 2.64
N ILE A 599 -8.60 22.92 1.56
CA ILE A 599 -7.71 21.81 1.30
C ILE A 599 -6.28 22.24 0.98
N ASP A 600 -6.11 23.38 0.34
CA ASP A 600 -4.77 23.91 0.02
C ASP A 600 -4.02 24.31 1.30
N GLU A 601 -4.70 24.91 2.28
CA GLU A 601 -4.12 25.24 3.60
C GLU A 601 -3.75 24.01 4.42
N TYR A 602 -4.54 22.94 4.28
CA TYR A 602 -4.25 21.67 4.95
C TYR A 602 -2.92 21.08 4.48
N TYR A 603 -2.72 21.00 3.16
CA TYR A 603 -1.47 20.48 2.59
C TYR A 603 -0.32 21.47 2.72
N GLN A 604 -0.59 22.78 2.65
CA GLN A 604 0.41 23.81 2.91
C GLN A 604 1.05 23.64 4.28
N TYR A 605 0.23 23.46 5.34
CA TYR A 605 0.74 23.26 6.70
C TYR A 605 1.66 22.04 6.79
N ILE A 606 1.26 20.92 6.26
CA ILE A 606 2.05 19.67 6.27
C ILE A 606 3.40 19.90 5.58
N PHE A 607 3.41 20.55 4.43
CA PHE A 607 4.63 20.73 3.66
C PHE A 607 5.56 21.79 4.25
N GLU A 608 5.03 22.80 4.91
CA GLU A 608 5.80 23.79 5.67
C GLU A 608 6.49 23.18 6.91
N HIS A 609 5.96 22.06 7.43
CA HIS A 609 6.51 21.33 8.58
C HIS A 609 7.19 20.00 8.17
N THR A 610 7.46 19.82 6.89
CA THR A 610 8.22 18.64 6.39
C THR A 610 9.70 19.00 6.36
N GLU A 611 10.52 18.26 7.10
CA GLU A 611 11.98 18.49 7.22
C GLU A 611 12.66 18.55 5.86
N GLY A 612 13.47 19.58 5.62
CA GLY A 612 14.21 19.80 4.38
C GLY A 612 13.38 20.32 3.20
N LEU A 613 12.05 20.22 3.23
CA LEU A 613 11.21 20.66 2.11
C LEU A 613 11.11 22.18 1.99
N PRO A 614 10.96 22.98 3.08
CA PRO A 614 11.01 24.44 2.99
C PRO A 614 12.32 24.93 2.39
N GLU A 615 13.46 24.39 2.80
CA GLU A 615 14.79 24.76 2.31
C GLU A 615 14.98 24.37 0.82
N ALA A 616 14.39 23.26 0.39
CA ALA A 616 14.41 22.86 -1.02
C ALA A 616 13.56 23.79 -1.87
N ALA A 617 12.38 24.19 -1.39
CA ALA A 617 11.48 25.13 -2.05
C ALA A 617 12.07 26.54 -2.15
N ASP A 618 12.71 27.02 -1.08
CA ASP A 618 13.37 28.34 -1.05
C ASP A 618 14.49 28.45 -2.07
N LYS A 619 15.25 27.37 -2.33
CA LYS A 619 16.28 27.35 -3.38
C LYS A 619 15.72 27.59 -4.78
N GLU A 620 14.45 27.27 -5.01
CA GLU A 620 13.74 27.52 -6.25
C GLU A 620 12.89 28.79 -6.23
N GLY A 621 12.82 29.50 -5.09
CA GLY A 621 12.01 30.72 -4.93
C GLY A 621 10.51 30.46 -4.93
N ILE A 622 10.06 29.27 -4.50
CA ILE A 622 8.65 28.85 -4.45
C ILE A 622 8.26 28.38 -3.05
N THR A 623 6.97 28.23 -2.79
CA THR A 623 6.48 27.68 -1.52
C THR A 623 6.63 26.15 -1.47
N PRO A 624 6.68 25.51 -0.27
CA PRO A 624 6.69 24.06 -0.13
C PRO A 624 5.50 23.38 -0.84
N LEU A 625 4.31 23.96 -0.77
CA LEU A 625 3.14 23.44 -1.49
C LEU A 625 3.35 23.51 -3.02
N GLU A 626 3.92 24.58 -3.54
CA GLU A 626 4.22 24.70 -4.97
C GLU A 626 5.34 23.77 -5.42
N TYR A 627 6.32 23.51 -4.55
CA TYR A 627 7.33 22.48 -4.80
C TYR A 627 6.69 21.10 -4.98
N MET A 628 5.80 20.72 -4.06
CA MET A 628 5.10 19.44 -4.15
C MET A 628 4.13 19.36 -5.34
N ARG A 629 3.47 20.47 -5.69
CA ARG A 629 2.66 20.55 -6.92
C ARG A 629 3.50 20.39 -8.19
N LYS A 630 4.72 20.91 -8.17
CA LYS A 630 5.65 20.84 -9.31
C LYS A 630 6.24 19.45 -9.47
N TYR A 631 6.75 18.83 -8.42
CA TYR A 631 7.50 17.57 -8.51
C TYR A 631 6.69 16.34 -8.12
N GLY A 632 5.64 16.49 -7.32
CA GLY A 632 4.77 15.41 -6.86
C GLY A 632 5.36 14.52 -5.78
N ALA A 633 6.63 14.70 -5.41
CA ALA A 633 7.28 13.93 -4.36
C ALA A 633 8.54 14.62 -3.85
N PHE A 634 8.97 14.25 -2.63
CA PHE A 634 10.17 14.76 -1.97
C PHE A 634 10.83 13.64 -1.16
N LEU A 635 12.16 13.53 -1.24
CA LEU A 635 12.97 12.66 -0.38
C LEU A 635 13.34 13.47 0.87
N VAL A 636 12.90 12.99 2.04
CA VAL A 636 13.15 13.69 3.32
C VAL A 636 14.55 13.38 3.83
N ASP A 637 15.02 12.11 3.68
CA ASP A 637 16.37 11.66 4.08
C ASP A 637 16.88 10.56 3.12
#